data_440bd412f17158c505c50391c5b04cd9
#
_entry.id   440bd412f17158c505c50391c5b04cd9
#
_cell.length_a   1.000
_cell.length_b   1.000
_cell.length_c   1.000
_cell.angle_alpha   90.00
_cell.angle_beta   90.00
_cell.angle_gamma   90.00
#
_symmetry.space_group_name_H-M   'P 1'
#
loop_
_entity.id
_entity.type
_entity.pdbx_description
1 polymer ?
#
loop_
_entity_poly.entity_id
_entity_poly.type
_entity_poly.pdbx_seq_one_letter_code
_entity_poly.pdbx_strand_id
1 'polypeptide(L)'
;MKAAILSFTANGKKTAGKVRKALSAEDWLVAENVKCKEEADSYEGSLKEWTGEHWKVSDVLIYVGAVGIAVRAVASFVVSKKEDPAVLVIDELGKYCIPILSGHIGGANELAEKLSQMLSMEAVITTATDLNQKWAVDIFAKKNRLYIEDMKLAKLVSADILAGKQVFAEIEPECSLIGQIPKELKFTHGSDRCHSRTLKIHIGICKNDVPAGSGTQVLYLIPKAVVLGIGCKKGTDAEKIEKHVTQVLEDYGIFPEAVKLAASIDLKKEEPGLCTYCEKYDIPFQTFSKEELEQAEGTFTGSEFVKQTTGVDNVCERSAMCAGGEKILVHKTAHEGVTVAVAVEKWSVDFE
;
A
#
# COMPACT_ATOMS: atom_id res chain seq x y z
N MET A 1 12.16 -7.77 6.31
CA MET A 1 11.29 -7.35 7.42
C MET A 1 12.08 -7.36 8.74
N LYS A 2 11.62 -6.61 9.76
CA LYS A 2 12.29 -6.48 11.07
C LYS A 2 11.38 -7.02 12.16
N ALA A 3 11.89 -7.91 13.01
CA ALA A 3 11.19 -8.43 14.17
C ALA A 3 11.95 -8.15 15.46
N ALA A 4 11.23 -7.85 16.54
CA ALA A 4 11.81 -7.76 17.87
C ALA A 4 11.13 -8.79 18.80
N ILE A 5 11.93 -9.58 19.50
CA ILE A 5 11.47 -10.66 20.38
C ILE A 5 11.90 -10.36 21.81
N LEU A 6 10.97 -10.44 22.75
CA LEU A 6 11.24 -10.34 24.19
C LEU A 6 10.69 -11.54 24.92
N SER A 7 11.55 -12.21 25.68
CA SER A 7 11.20 -13.33 26.56
C SER A 7 11.37 -12.95 28.02
N PHE A 8 10.71 -13.68 28.95
CA PHE A 8 10.66 -13.33 30.36
C PHE A 8 11.20 -14.43 31.31
N THR A 9 11.51 -15.61 30.77
CA THR A 9 11.99 -16.77 31.53
C THR A 9 13.08 -17.49 30.76
N ALA A 10 13.87 -18.33 31.42
CA ALA A 10 14.87 -19.17 30.78
C ALA A 10 14.27 -20.13 29.73
N ASN A 11 13.06 -20.65 29.97
CA ASN A 11 12.34 -21.44 28.96
C ASN A 11 11.88 -20.59 27.82
N GLY A 12 11.32 -19.42 28.11
CA GLY A 12 10.92 -18.43 27.08
C GLY A 12 12.09 -18.00 26.19
N LYS A 13 13.31 -17.83 26.75
CA LYS A 13 14.54 -17.57 25.99
C LYS A 13 14.86 -18.68 24.98
N LYS A 14 14.69 -19.96 25.37
CA LYS A 14 14.87 -21.08 24.44
C LYS A 14 13.86 -21.06 23.30
N THR A 15 12.60 -20.74 23.59
CA THR A 15 11.53 -20.60 22.60
C THR A 15 11.78 -19.39 21.70
N ALA A 16 12.17 -18.25 22.25
CA ALA A 16 12.56 -17.06 21.49
C ALA A 16 13.70 -17.36 20.50
N GLY A 17 14.73 -18.11 20.94
CA GLY A 17 15.83 -18.54 20.08
C GLY A 17 15.40 -19.44 18.92
N LYS A 18 14.37 -20.30 19.08
CA LYS A 18 13.80 -21.06 17.97
C LYS A 18 13.07 -20.15 16.98
N VAL A 19 12.26 -19.23 17.50
CA VAL A 19 11.54 -18.24 16.66
C VAL A 19 12.52 -17.37 15.88
N ARG A 20 13.57 -16.85 16.53
CA ARG A 20 14.63 -16.10 15.86
C ARG A 20 15.27 -16.89 14.73
N LYS A 21 15.63 -18.13 14.96
CA LYS A 21 16.23 -18.99 13.91
C LYS A 21 15.28 -19.19 12.74
N ALA A 22 14.00 -19.43 12.98
CA ALA A 22 12.98 -19.60 11.95
C ALA A 22 12.83 -18.32 11.11
N LEU A 23 12.72 -17.16 11.74
CA LEU A 23 12.60 -15.88 11.04
C LEU A 23 13.88 -15.51 10.29
N SER A 24 15.06 -15.75 10.86
CA SER A 24 16.33 -15.46 10.18
C SER A 24 16.56 -16.34 8.95
N ALA A 25 16.00 -17.54 8.90
CA ALA A 25 16.02 -18.41 7.72
C ALA A 25 15.15 -17.86 6.55
N GLU A 26 14.27 -16.90 6.84
CA GLU A 26 13.40 -16.19 5.90
C GLU A 26 13.89 -14.74 5.67
N ASP A 27 15.18 -14.48 5.88
CA ASP A 27 15.84 -13.17 5.69
C ASP A 27 15.27 -12.02 6.55
N TRP A 28 14.70 -12.33 7.72
CA TRP A 28 14.28 -11.30 8.66
C TRP A 28 15.46 -10.81 9.51
N LEU A 29 15.51 -9.50 9.74
CA LEU A 29 16.38 -8.91 10.77
C LEU A 29 15.70 -9.04 12.13
N VAL A 30 16.28 -9.81 13.03
CA VAL A 30 15.66 -10.14 14.32
C VAL A 30 16.51 -9.65 15.49
N ALA A 31 15.94 -8.72 16.29
CA ALA A 31 16.46 -8.37 17.60
C ALA A 31 15.84 -9.31 18.65
N GLU A 32 16.66 -9.96 19.46
CA GLU A 32 16.21 -10.86 20.53
C GLU A 32 16.74 -10.37 21.88
N ASN A 33 15.85 -10.18 22.83
CA ASN A 33 16.17 -9.79 24.19
C ASN A 33 15.49 -10.73 25.20
N VAL A 34 16.08 -10.83 26.39
CA VAL A 34 15.47 -11.51 27.52
C VAL A 34 15.34 -10.53 28.68
N LYS A 35 14.22 -10.57 29.39
CA LYS A 35 14.03 -9.82 30.65
C LYS A 35 13.81 -10.80 31.80
N CYS A 36 14.90 -11.39 32.23
CA CYS A 36 14.93 -12.40 33.30
C CYS A 36 16.12 -12.14 34.21
N LYS A 37 15.91 -11.98 35.52
CA LYS A 37 16.97 -11.66 36.50
C LYS A 37 18.06 -12.71 36.57
N GLU A 38 17.76 -13.93 36.17
CA GLU A 38 18.68 -15.08 36.21
C GLU A 38 19.60 -15.15 34.98
N GLU A 39 19.34 -14.31 33.94
CA GLU A 39 20.12 -14.28 32.73
C GLU A 39 21.11 -13.12 32.75
N ALA A 40 22.36 -13.41 32.43
CA ALA A 40 23.46 -12.43 32.47
C ALA A 40 23.28 -11.31 31.39
N ASP A 41 22.56 -11.59 30.32
CA ASP A 41 22.26 -10.70 29.23
C ASP A 41 20.82 -10.12 29.31
N SER A 42 20.28 -10.04 30.55
CA SER A 42 18.93 -9.50 30.77
C SER A 42 18.84 -8.03 30.39
N TYR A 43 17.80 -7.68 29.62
CA TYR A 43 17.48 -6.30 29.30
C TYR A 43 17.22 -5.48 30.59
N GLU A 44 17.97 -4.42 30.79
CA GLU A 44 17.94 -3.63 32.03
C GLU A 44 16.74 -2.68 32.10
N GLY A 45 16.27 -2.18 30.97
CA GLY A 45 15.14 -1.24 30.87
C GLY A 45 13.81 -1.83 31.32
N SER A 46 12.81 -1.00 31.47
CA SER A 46 11.43 -1.42 31.75
C SER A 46 10.81 -2.09 30.51
N LEU A 47 9.75 -2.86 30.69
CA LEU A 47 8.96 -3.44 29.61
C LEU A 47 8.41 -2.36 28.65
N LYS A 48 8.03 -1.22 29.20
CA LYS A 48 7.52 -0.08 28.43
C LYS A 48 8.62 0.57 27.57
N GLU A 49 9.83 0.70 28.11
CA GLU A 49 10.98 1.23 27.36
C GLU A 49 11.32 0.32 26.21
N TRP A 50 11.47 -0.99 26.43
CA TRP A 50 11.72 -1.95 25.35
C TRP A 50 10.65 -1.88 24.25
N THR A 51 9.38 -1.84 24.64
CA THR A 51 8.27 -1.74 23.69
C THR A 51 8.38 -0.44 22.88
N GLY A 52 8.67 0.71 23.51
CA GLY A 52 8.82 1.99 22.87
C GLY A 52 10.00 2.06 21.89
N GLU A 53 11.13 1.46 22.24
CA GLU A 53 12.33 1.36 21.38
C GLU A 53 12.04 0.62 20.08
N HIS A 54 11.20 -0.42 20.15
CA HIS A 54 10.92 -1.29 19.01
C HIS A 54 9.63 -0.95 18.26
N TRP A 55 8.70 -0.19 18.86
CA TRP A 55 7.36 0.06 18.31
C TRP A 55 7.35 0.67 16.90
N LYS A 56 8.25 1.63 16.62
CA LYS A 56 8.28 2.35 15.34
C LYS A 56 9.31 1.82 14.34
N VAL A 57 10.21 0.95 14.79
CA VAL A 57 11.35 0.50 13.98
C VAL A 57 11.26 -0.96 13.56
N SER A 58 10.30 -1.70 14.15
CA SER A 58 10.05 -3.11 13.83
C SER A 58 8.70 -3.28 13.14
N ASP A 59 8.62 -4.19 12.19
CA ASP A 59 7.37 -4.59 11.56
C ASP A 59 6.54 -5.49 12.49
N VAL A 60 7.22 -6.24 13.38
CA VAL A 60 6.59 -7.20 14.30
C VAL A 60 7.26 -7.17 15.67
N LEU A 61 6.45 -7.17 16.73
CA LEU A 61 6.88 -7.43 18.10
C LEU A 61 6.35 -8.81 18.55
N ILE A 62 7.24 -9.64 19.12
CA ILE A 62 6.91 -10.97 19.61
C ILE A 62 7.26 -11.05 21.10
N TYR A 63 6.25 -11.30 21.93
CA TYR A 63 6.42 -11.51 23.37
C TYR A 63 6.33 -13.00 23.66
N VAL A 64 7.40 -13.57 24.22
CA VAL A 64 7.40 -14.97 24.63
C VAL A 64 7.10 -15.05 26.12
N GLY A 65 5.83 -15.28 26.44
CA GLY A 65 5.32 -15.29 27.82
C GLY A 65 3.80 -15.14 27.91
N ALA A 66 3.29 -14.65 29.01
CA ALA A 66 1.85 -14.51 29.22
C ALA A 66 1.24 -13.35 28.42
N VAL A 67 0.09 -13.57 27.79
CA VAL A 67 -0.67 -12.57 26.99
C VAL A 67 -0.88 -11.27 27.78
N GLY A 68 -1.22 -11.36 29.08
CA GLY A 68 -1.47 -10.18 29.91
C GLY A 68 -0.25 -9.27 30.08
N ILE A 69 0.98 -9.79 29.95
CA ILE A 69 2.22 -9.00 29.95
C ILE A 69 2.29 -8.17 28.66
N ALA A 70 2.10 -8.82 27.52
CA ALA A 70 2.12 -8.16 26.20
C ALA A 70 1.04 -7.08 26.09
N VAL A 71 -0.19 -7.37 26.51
CA VAL A 71 -1.30 -6.39 26.50
C VAL A 71 -0.95 -5.14 27.30
N ARG A 72 -0.38 -5.29 28.52
CA ARG A 72 0.05 -4.12 29.30
C ARG A 72 1.21 -3.38 28.68
N ALA A 73 2.12 -4.10 28.00
CA ALA A 73 3.26 -3.51 27.32
C ALA A 73 2.84 -2.59 26.19
N VAL A 74 1.90 -3.04 25.35
CA VAL A 74 1.50 -2.31 24.14
C VAL A 74 0.43 -1.26 24.37
N ALA A 75 -0.35 -1.34 25.45
CA ALA A 75 -1.55 -0.54 25.69
C ALA A 75 -1.35 0.98 25.51
N SER A 76 -0.19 1.52 25.87
CA SER A 76 0.09 2.96 25.76
C SER A 76 0.62 3.39 24.39
N PHE A 77 0.85 2.46 23.48
CA PHE A 77 1.42 2.72 22.16
C PHE A 77 0.42 2.52 21.02
N VAL A 78 -0.68 1.80 21.28
CA VAL A 78 -1.70 1.49 20.28
C VAL A 78 -2.39 2.77 19.80
N VAL A 79 -2.33 3.01 18.48
CA VAL A 79 -2.94 4.18 17.80
C VAL A 79 -3.94 3.73 16.75
N SER A 80 -3.50 2.97 15.77
CA SER A 80 -4.36 2.52 14.69
C SER A 80 -3.84 1.24 14.02
N LYS A 81 -4.75 0.43 13.50
CA LYS A 81 -4.39 -0.79 12.76
C LYS A 81 -3.60 -0.55 11.46
N LYS A 82 -3.45 0.70 11.02
CA LYS A 82 -2.67 1.09 9.84
C LYS A 82 -1.21 1.37 10.16
N GLU A 83 -0.94 1.82 11.39
CA GLU A 83 0.37 2.32 11.82
C GLU A 83 1.05 1.39 12.83
N ASP A 84 0.23 0.66 13.61
CA ASP A 84 0.73 -0.20 14.67
C ASP A 84 1.38 -1.45 14.07
N PRO A 85 2.55 -1.87 14.59
CA PRO A 85 3.20 -3.10 14.17
C PRO A 85 2.33 -4.32 14.47
N ALA A 86 2.62 -5.44 13.81
CA ALA A 86 2.07 -6.72 14.21
C ALA A 86 2.55 -7.08 15.63
N VAL A 87 1.65 -7.61 16.47
CA VAL A 87 2.03 -8.10 17.79
C VAL A 87 1.57 -9.54 17.98
N LEU A 88 2.53 -10.40 18.28
CA LEU A 88 2.33 -11.81 18.57
C LEU A 88 2.71 -12.11 20.01
N VAL A 89 1.99 -13.05 20.61
CA VAL A 89 2.37 -13.66 21.87
C VAL A 89 2.56 -15.15 21.67
N ILE A 90 3.68 -15.67 22.14
CA ILE A 90 3.99 -17.09 22.15
C ILE A 90 4.13 -17.51 23.60
N ASP A 91 3.48 -18.58 24.04
CA ASP A 91 3.71 -19.08 25.41
C ASP A 91 5.15 -19.60 25.58
N GLU A 92 5.63 -19.65 26.81
CA GLU A 92 7.04 -20.00 27.06
C GLU A 92 7.45 -21.41 26.59
N LEU A 93 6.50 -22.31 26.43
CA LEU A 93 6.74 -23.66 25.91
C LEU A 93 6.70 -23.72 24.38
N GLY A 94 6.22 -22.66 23.71
CA GLY A 94 6.07 -22.62 22.28
C GLY A 94 4.92 -23.48 21.77
N LYS A 95 3.86 -23.65 22.56
CA LYS A 95 2.69 -24.41 22.17
C LYS A 95 1.71 -23.58 21.37
N TYR A 96 1.48 -22.32 21.76
CA TYR A 96 0.51 -21.43 21.15
C TYR A 96 1.19 -20.19 20.57
N CYS A 97 0.76 -19.77 19.38
CA CYS A 97 1.12 -18.50 18.76
C CYS A 97 -0.15 -17.67 18.57
N ILE A 98 -0.25 -16.54 19.28
CA ILE A 98 -1.46 -15.76 19.45
C ILE A 98 -1.25 -14.36 18.87
N PRO A 99 -1.83 -14.01 17.71
CA PRO A 99 -1.81 -12.62 17.23
C PRO A 99 -2.78 -11.79 18.07
N ILE A 100 -2.27 -10.71 18.67
CA ILE A 100 -3.08 -9.83 19.54
C ILE A 100 -3.31 -8.45 18.95
N LEU A 101 -2.50 -8.02 17.96
CA LEU A 101 -2.66 -6.73 17.31
C LEU A 101 -2.27 -6.82 15.84
N SER A 102 -2.94 -6.00 15.01
CA SER A 102 -2.69 -5.85 13.58
C SER A 102 -2.72 -7.19 12.79
N GLY A 103 -3.75 -8.01 13.07
CA GLY A 103 -3.93 -9.36 12.52
C GLY A 103 -3.88 -9.40 10.99
N HIS A 104 -4.70 -8.58 10.31
CA HIS A 104 -4.81 -8.55 8.85
C HIS A 104 -3.77 -7.64 8.20
N ILE A 105 -3.96 -6.32 8.29
CA ILE A 105 -3.09 -5.33 7.62
C ILE A 105 -1.66 -5.43 8.11
N GLY A 106 -1.44 -5.60 9.42
CA GLY A 106 -0.11 -5.80 10.00
C GLY A 106 0.51 -7.17 9.70
N GLY A 107 -0.30 -8.18 9.31
CA GLY A 107 0.17 -9.52 8.96
C GLY A 107 0.42 -10.45 10.17
N ALA A 108 -0.09 -10.12 11.37
CA ALA A 108 0.14 -10.93 12.55
C ALA A 108 -0.51 -12.33 12.43
N ASN A 109 -1.67 -12.45 11.77
CA ASN A 109 -2.34 -13.74 11.58
C ASN A 109 -1.53 -14.65 10.63
N GLU A 110 -1.11 -14.11 9.48
CA GLU A 110 -0.28 -14.83 8.51
C GLU A 110 1.05 -15.29 9.13
N LEU A 111 1.69 -14.42 9.89
CA LEU A 111 2.94 -14.77 10.58
C LEU A 111 2.73 -15.82 11.66
N ALA A 112 1.60 -15.76 12.39
CA ALA A 112 1.26 -16.77 13.39
C ALA A 112 1.07 -18.15 12.75
N GLU A 113 0.37 -18.24 11.63
CA GLU A 113 0.20 -19.47 10.87
C GLU A 113 1.54 -19.99 10.34
N LYS A 114 2.36 -19.13 9.75
CA LYS A 114 3.69 -19.49 9.24
C LYS A 114 4.60 -20.04 10.35
N LEU A 115 4.71 -19.34 11.48
CA LEU A 115 5.49 -19.80 12.63
C LEU A 115 4.94 -21.11 13.19
N SER A 116 3.62 -21.27 13.21
CA SER A 116 2.98 -22.50 13.69
C SER A 116 3.35 -23.71 12.83
N GLN A 117 3.38 -23.55 11.51
CA GLN A 117 3.84 -24.60 10.58
C GLN A 117 5.34 -24.90 10.78
N MET A 118 6.18 -23.89 10.87
CA MET A 118 7.64 -24.05 10.99
C MET A 118 8.08 -24.66 12.33
N LEU A 119 7.38 -24.35 13.42
CA LEU A 119 7.79 -24.70 14.79
C LEU A 119 6.83 -25.66 15.50
N SER A 120 5.83 -26.18 14.77
CA SER A 120 4.79 -27.10 15.30
C SER A 120 4.04 -26.50 16.50
N MET A 121 3.69 -25.20 16.40
CA MET A 121 2.83 -24.50 17.35
C MET A 121 1.37 -24.54 16.88
N GLU A 122 0.44 -24.14 17.74
CA GLU A 122 -0.95 -23.91 17.41
C GLU A 122 -1.20 -22.39 17.24
N ALA A 123 -1.61 -21.96 16.04
CA ALA A 123 -2.01 -20.58 15.81
C ALA A 123 -3.41 -20.35 16.38
N VAL A 124 -3.55 -19.39 17.29
CA VAL A 124 -4.85 -19.03 17.88
C VAL A 124 -5.43 -17.82 17.17
N ILE A 125 -5.97 -18.05 15.99
CA ILE A 125 -6.60 -16.99 15.19
C ILE A 125 -8.04 -16.77 15.69
N THR A 126 -8.40 -15.50 15.93
CA THR A 126 -9.73 -15.13 16.47
C THR A 126 -10.52 -14.19 15.57
N THR A 127 -9.94 -13.77 14.45
CA THR A 127 -10.55 -12.81 13.54
C THR A 127 -11.70 -13.45 12.77
N ALA A 128 -12.88 -12.84 12.80
CA ALA A 128 -14.09 -13.41 12.25
C ALA A 128 -14.01 -13.72 10.74
N THR A 129 -13.31 -12.90 9.94
CA THR A 129 -13.11 -13.13 8.52
C THR A 129 -12.28 -14.37 8.25
N ASP A 130 -11.20 -14.61 9.00
CA ASP A 130 -10.35 -15.79 8.87
C ASP A 130 -11.11 -17.06 9.32
N LEU A 131 -11.77 -16.99 10.47
CA LEU A 131 -12.55 -18.12 11.01
C LEU A 131 -13.66 -18.56 10.05
N ASN A 132 -14.27 -17.61 9.32
CA ASN A 132 -15.34 -17.91 8.37
C ASN A 132 -14.83 -18.14 6.94
N GLN A 133 -13.52 -18.11 6.71
CA GLN A 133 -12.91 -18.22 5.37
C GLN A 133 -13.56 -17.26 4.36
N LYS A 134 -13.83 -16.03 4.79
CA LYS A 134 -14.45 -15.00 3.97
C LYS A 134 -13.41 -14.09 3.36
N TRP A 135 -13.68 -13.66 2.13
CA TRP A 135 -12.85 -12.67 1.48
C TRP A 135 -12.81 -11.37 2.31
N ALA A 136 -11.61 -10.85 2.54
CA ALA A 136 -11.34 -9.66 3.33
C ALA A 136 -10.76 -8.56 2.45
N VAL A 137 -11.49 -7.43 2.34
CA VAL A 137 -11.11 -6.32 1.45
C VAL A 137 -9.78 -5.68 1.83
N ASP A 138 -9.46 -5.61 3.09
CA ASP A 138 -8.21 -5.03 3.59
C ASP A 138 -6.99 -5.94 3.34
N ILE A 139 -7.15 -7.26 3.44
CA ILE A 139 -6.11 -8.23 3.05
C ILE A 139 -5.89 -8.16 1.54
N PHE A 140 -6.96 -8.18 0.76
CA PHE A 140 -6.89 -8.06 -0.69
C PHE A 140 -6.19 -6.76 -1.13
N ALA A 141 -6.57 -5.63 -0.55
CA ALA A 141 -5.94 -4.36 -0.87
C ALA A 141 -4.45 -4.35 -0.51
N LYS A 142 -4.06 -4.89 0.64
CA LYS A 142 -2.66 -5.01 1.06
C LYS A 142 -1.87 -5.89 0.10
N LYS A 143 -2.36 -7.11 -0.21
CA LYS A 143 -1.72 -8.05 -1.12
C LYS A 143 -1.45 -7.40 -2.48
N ASN A 144 -2.43 -6.68 -3.00
CA ASN A 144 -2.37 -6.03 -4.30
C ASN A 144 -1.79 -4.61 -4.26
N ARG A 145 -1.31 -4.14 -3.10
CA ARG A 145 -0.74 -2.78 -2.91
C ARG A 145 -1.71 -1.68 -3.34
N LEU A 146 -3.01 -1.88 -3.10
CA LEU A 146 -4.05 -0.90 -3.39
C LEU A 146 -4.24 0.05 -2.20
N TYR A 147 -4.38 1.33 -2.48
CA TYR A 147 -4.78 2.30 -1.46
C TYR A 147 -6.29 2.18 -1.20
N ILE A 148 -6.69 2.12 0.07
CA ILE A 148 -8.10 2.11 0.49
C ILE A 148 -8.51 3.54 0.80
N GLU A 149 -9.38 4.11 -0.01
CA GLU A 149 -9.80 5.51 0.10
C GLU A 149 -10.57 5.76 1.40
N ASP A 150 -11.56 4.90 1.74
CA ASP A 150 -12.37 5.01 2.96
C ASP A 150 -12.36 3.72 3.79
N MET A 151 -11.66 3.75 4.93
CA MET A 151 -11.62 2.62 5.87
C MET A 151 -12.96 2.35 6.58
N LYS A 152 -13.88 3.33 6.63
CA LYS A 152 -15.21 3.10 7.21
C LYS A 152 -16.05 2.29 6.23
N LEU A 153 -15.99 2.61 4.94
CA LEU A 153 -16.63 1.81 3.90
C LEU A 153 -16.02 0.41 3.80
N ALA A 154 -14.69 0.27 3.91
CA ALA A 154 -14.05 -1.05 3.95
C ALA A 154 -14.56 -1.93 5.11
N LYS A 155 -14.80 -1.34 6.28
CA LYS A 155 -15.42 -2.06 7.41
C LYS A 155 -16.87 -2.47 7.11
N LEU A 156 -17.64 -1.63 6.42
CA LEU A 156 -19.02 -1.94 6.03
C LEU A 156 -19.04 -3.07 5.00
N VAL A 157 -18.13 -3.06 4.01
CA VAL A 157 -17.94 -4.16 3.05
C VAL A 157 -17.68 -5.47 3.79
N SER A 158 -16.74 -5.48 4.72
CA SER A 158 -16.41 -6.67 5.52
C SER A 158 -17.60 -7.16 6.34
N ALA A 159 -18.37 -6.25 6.94
CA ALA A 159 -19.57 -6.59 7.71
C ALA A 159 -20.68 -7.20 6.83
N ASP A 160 -20.90 -6.65 5.63
CA ASP A 160 -21.88 -7.19 4.68
C ASP A 160 -21.49 -8.58 4.18
N ILE A 161 -20.20 -8.80 3.90
CA ILE A 161 -19.66 -10.12 3.52
C ILE A 161 -19.84 -11.15 4.65
N LEU A 162 -19.53 -10.77 5.90
CA LEU A 162 -19.74 -11.64 7.06
C LEU A 162 -21.23 -11.96 7.28
N ALA A 163 -22.12 -11.01 7.00
CA ALA A 163 -23.56 -11.21 7.04
C ALA A 163 -24.09 -12.06 5.87
N GLY A 164 -23.23 -12.55 4.97
CA GLY A 164 -23.62 -13.36 3.82
C GLY A 164 -24.23 -12.55 2.67
N LYS A 165 -24.15 -11.22 2.69
CA LYS A 165 -24.60 -10.38 1.58
C LYS A 165 -23.58 -10.42 0.44
N GLN A 166 -24.10 -10.30 -0.79
CA GLN A 166 -23.28 -10.15 -1.98
C GLN A 166 -22.87 -8.69 -2.15
N VAL A 167 -21.57 -8.44 -2.39
CA VAL A 167 -21.02 -7.12 -2.66
C VAL A 167 -20.76 -6.96 -4.15
N PHE A 168 -21.19 -5.86 -4.72
CA PHE A 168 -20.91 -5.55 -6.13
C PHE A 168 -19.53 -4.96 -6.28
N ALA A 169 -18.82 -5.38 -7.33
CA ALA A 169 -17.49 -4.87 -7.64
C ALA A 169 -17.40 -4.47 -9.12
N GLU A 170 -16.62 -3.46 -9.40
CA GLU A 170 -16.29 -2.99 -10.75
C GLU A 170 -14.79 -2.80 -10.82
N ILE A 171 -14.22 -3.06 -11.98
CA ILE A 171 -12.79 -2.91 -12.23
C ILE A 171 -12.57 -2.22 -13.56
N GLU A 172 -11.58 -1.35 -13.61
CA GLU A 172 -11.23 -0.64 -14.84
C GLU A 172 -10.65 -1.58 -15.90
N PRO A 173 -10.87 -1.28 -17.21
CA PRO A 173 -10.46 -2.15 -18.32
C PRO A 173 -8.94 -2.40 -18.42
N GLU A 174 -8.14 -1.47 -17.91
CA GLU A 174 -6.67 -1.56 -17.92
C GLU A 174 -6.12 -2.58 -16.93
N CYS A 175 -6.97 -3.13 -16.05
CA CYS A 175 -6.59 -4.14 -15.05
C CYS A 175 -6.75 -5.56 -15.59
N SER A 176 -5.75 -6.39 -15.33
CA SER A 176 -5.84 -7.84 -15.52
C SER A 176 -6.20 -8.54 -14.21
N LEU A 177 -7.10 -9.53 -14.30
CA LEU A 177 -7.51 -10.34 -13.15
C LEU A 177 -6.69 -11.62 -13.09
N ILE A 178 -6.16 -11.93 -11.91
CA ILE A 178 -5.43 -13.16 -11.61
C ILE A 178 -6.20 -13.91 -10.52
N GLY A 179 -6.27 -15.24 -10.63
CA GLY A 179 -6.93 -16.09 -9.65
C GLY A 179 -8.44 -16.15 -9.79
N GLN A 180 -9.08 -16.82 -8.84
CA GLN A 180 -10.53 -17.05 -8.85
C GLN A 180 -11.26 -15.95 -8.07
N ILE A 181 -12.21 -15.28 -8.71
CA ILE A 181 -13.03 -14.25 -8.07
C ILE A 181 -13.82 -14.87 -6.89
N PRO A 182 -13.75 -14.29 -5.69
CA PRO A 182 -14.52 -14.74 -4.53
C PRO A 182 -16.03 -14.73 -4.79
N LYS A 183 -16.72 -15.74 -4.31
CA LYS A 183 -18.19 -15.88 -4.45
C LYS A 183 -18.98 -14.75 -3.80
N GLU A 184 -18.40 -14.04 -2.86
CA GLU A 184 -18.94 -12.89 -2.17
C GLU A 184 -19.02 -11.64 -3.07
N LEU A 185 -18.21 -11.60 -4.13
CA LEU A 185 -18.17 -10.49 -5.07
C LEU A 185 -18.95 -10.80 -6.34
N LYS A 186 -19.72 -9.84 -6.80
CA LYS A 186 -20.39 -9.86 -8.10
C LYS A 186 -19.86 -8.72 -8.95
N PHE A 187 -19.11 -9.07 -10.00
CA PHE A 187 -18.64 -8.06 -10.95
C PHE A 187 -19.76 -7.58 -11.83
N THR A 188 -19.87 -6.26 -11.96
CA THR A 188 -20.83 -5.58 -12.85
C THR A 188 -20.06 -4.86 -13.95
N HIS A 189 -20.57 -4.92 -15.18
CA HIS A 189 -20.07 -4.15 -16.31
C HIS A 189 -21.00 -2.98 -16.59
N GLY A 190 -20.51 -1.78 -16.42
CA GLY A 190 -21.03 -0.48 -16.90
C GLY A 190 -22.47 -0.12 -16.55
N SER A 191 -23.49 -0.77 -17.02
CA SER A 191 -24.88 -0.26 -17.01
C SER A 191 -25.88 -1.01 -16.10
N ASP A 192 -25.42 -1.93 -15.28
CA ASP A 192 -26.31 -2.63 -14.35
C ASP A 192 -26.83 -1.67 -13.27
N ARG A 193 -28.05 -1.16 -13.47
CA ARG A 193 -28.74 -0.30 -12.50
C ARG A 193 -29.09 -1.11 -11.27
N CYS A 194 -28.25 -1.05 -10.25
CA CYS A 194 -28.62 -1.52 -8.91
C CYS A 194 -29.71 -0.63 -8.30
N HIS A 195 -30.87 -1.20 -8.09
CA HIS A 195 -32.09 -0.51 -7.61
C HIS A 195 -32.23 -0.48 -6.08
N SER A 196 -31.18 -0.21 -5.32
CA SER A 196 -31.29 0.10 -3.89
C SER A 196 -29.97 0.60 -3.35
N ARG A 197 -29.96 1.21 -2.16
CA ARG A 197 -28.77 1.59 -1.40
C ARG A 197 -27.77 0.42 -1.40
N THR A 198 -26.76 0.50 -2.28
CA THR A 198 -25.85 -0.61 -2.51
C THR A 198 -24.44 -0.15 -2.20
N LEU A 199 -23.74 -0.92 -1.40
CA LEU A 199 -22.31 -0.74 -1.21
C LEU A 199 -21.58 -1.44 -2.38
N LYS A 200 -20.73 -0.69 -3.09
CA LYS A 200 -20.00 -1.15 -4.27
C LYS A 200 -18.51 -0.96 -4.04
N ILE A 201 -17.70 -1.86 -4.56
CA ILE A 201 -16.25 -1.71 -4.64
C ILE A 201 -15.91 -1.26 -6.07
N HIS A 202 -15.07 -0.25 -6.20
CA HIS A 202 -14.45 0.12 -7.46
C HIS A 202 -12.94 -0.04 -7.35
N ILE A 203 -12.34 -0.80 -8.26
CA ILE A 203 -10.90 -1.04 -8.33
C ILE A 203 -10.38 -0.31 -9.57
N GLY A 204 -9.68 0.79 -9.37
CA GLY A 204 -9.25 1.64 -10.50
C GLY A 204 -8.58 2.93 -10.06
N ILE A 205 -8.14 3.69 -11.05
CA ILE A 205 -7.43 4.96 -10.87
C ILE A 205 -8.34 6.19 -10.92
N CYS A 206 -9.57 6.02 -11.46
CA CYS A 206 -10.51 7.12 -11.66
C CYS A 206 -11.73 7.02 -10.74
N LYS A 207 -12.31 8.17 -10.43
CA LYS A 207 -13.61 8.29 -9.77
C LYS A 207 -14.72 7.94 -10.76
N ASN A 208 -15.66 7.10 -10.30
CA ASN A 208 -16.85 6.82 -11.10
C ASN A 208 -17.88 7.92 -10.93
N ASP A 209 -18.60 8.22 -12.00
CA ASP A 209 -19.80 9.04 -11.95
C ASP A 209 -20.91 8.26 -11.25
N VAL A 210 -21.08 8.49 -9.97
CA VAL A 210 -22.19 7.97 -9.18
C VAL A 210 -23.35 8.97 -9.32
N PRO A 211 -24.51 8.59 -9.87
CA PRO A 211 -25.63 9.50 -10.02
C PRO A 211 -26.05 10.10 -8.67
N ALA A 212 -26.16 11.42 -8.63
CA ALA A 212 -26.62 12.13 -7.43
C ALA A 212 -27.98 11.56 -6.98
N GLY A 213 -28.12 11.24 -5.68
CA GLY A 213 -29.35 10.69 -5.12
C GLY A 213 -29.54 9.18 -5.28
N SER A 214 -28.62 8.44 -5.90
CA SER A 214 -28.71 6.98 -6.03
C SER A 214 -28.63 6.22 -4.69
N GLY A 215 -28.09 6.88 -3.64
CA GLY A 215 -27.82 6.24 -2.37
C GLY A 215 -26.73 5.18 -2.40
N THR A 216 -26.03 5.03 -3.53
CA THR A 216 -24.90 4.11 -3.70
C THR A 216 -23.66 4.69 -3.01
N GLN A 217 -23.00 3.88 -2.20
CA GLN A 217 -21.71 4.18 -1.60
C GLN A 217 -20.64 3.36 -2.34
N VAL A 218 -19.56 4.00 -2.75
CA VAL A 218 -18.48 3.34 -3.49
C VAL A 218 -17.21 3.36 -2.65
N LEU A 219 -16.69 2.18 -2.35
CA LEU A 219 -15.36 2.00 -1.80
C LEU A 219 -14.35 1.93 -2.95
N TYR A 220 -13.44 2.87 -3.02
CA TYR A 220 -12.37 2.87 -4.00
C TYR A 220 -11.14 2.15 -3.46
N LEU A 221 -10.63 1.22 -4.28
CA LEU A 221 -9.36 0.53 -4.09
C LEU A 221 -8.44 0.98 -5.23
N ILE A 222 -7.43 1.78 -4.92
CA ILE A 222 -6.69 2.56 -5.91
C ILE A 222 -5.29 1.97 -6.11
N PRO A 223 -4.94 1.47 -7.32
CA PRO A 223 -3.60 1.03 -7.67
C PRO A 223 -2.67 2.22 -7.93
N LYS A 224 -1.37 2.07 -7.66
CA LYS A 224 -0.34 3.00 -8.13
C LYS A 224 0.05 2.63 -9.58
N ALA A 225 -0.68 3.14 -10.56
CA ALA A 225 -0.51 2.82 -11.97
C ALA A 225 -0.38 4.05 -12.89
N VAL A 226 -0.48 5.25 -12.34
CA VAL A 226 -0.41 6.52 -13.09
C VAL A 226 1.03 7.02 -13.15
N VAL A 227 1.48 7.34 -14.35
CA VAL A 227 2.77 7.98 -14.64
C VAL A 227 2.52 9.41 -15.10
N LEU A 228 3.09 10.37 -14.38
CA LEU A 228 3.04 11.79 -14.74
C LEU A 228 4.26 12.14 -15.60
N GLY A 229 4.04 12.58 -16.82
CA GLY A 229 5.08 13.24 -17.60
C GLY A 229 4.99 14.75 -17.40
N ILE A 230 6.07 15.38 -16.93
CA ILE A 230 6.06 16.80 -16.59
C ILE A 230 7.18 17.53 -17.33
N GLY A 231 6.83 18.60 -18.00
CA GLY A 231 7.77 19.57 -18.57
C GLY A 231 7.54 20.95 -17.95
N CYS A 232 8.60 21.70 -17.68
CA CYS A 232 8.46 23.05 -17.16
C CYS A 232 9.56 23.97 -17.67
N LYS A 233 9.35 25.29 -17.59
CA LYS A 233 10.41 26.28 -17.81
C LYS A 233 11.45 26.20 -16.68
N LYS A 234 12.67 26.61 -16.96
CA LYS A 234 13.74 26.68 -15.93
C LYS A 234 13.33 27.63 -14.81
N GLY A 235 13.49 27.18 -13.56
CA GLY A 235 13.15 27.97 -12.38
C GLY A 235 11.65 28.09 -12.11
N THR A 236 10.85 27.16 -12.60
CA THR A 236 9.41 27.11 -12.27
C THR A 236 9.21 26.66 -10.82
N ASP A 237 8.42 27.41 -10.06
CA ASP A 237 8.10 27.11 -8.65
C ASP A 237 7.30 25.80 -8.51
N ALA A 238 7.56 25.06 -7.43
CA ALA A 238 6.85 23.81 -7.12
C ALA A 238 5.35 24.01 -7.02
N GLU A 239 4.87 25.13 -6.47
CA GLU A 239 3.44 25.45 -6.33
C GLU A 239 2.73 25.55 -7.69
N LYS A 240 3.40 26.05 -8.73
CA LYS A 240 2.81 26.10 -10.08
C LYS A 240 2.70 24.72 -10.70
N ILE A 241 3.70 23.88 -10.46
CA ILE A 241 3.70 22.47 -10.91
C ILE A 241 2.56 21.74 -10.21
N GLU A 242 2.49 21.83 -8.89
CA GLU A 242 1.46 21.23 -8.06
C GLU A 242 0.05 21.65 -8.51
N LYS A 243 -0.16 22.96 -8.67
CA LYS A 243 -1.47 23.48 -9.09
C LYS A 243 -1.91 22.90 -10.42
N HIS A 244 -1.01 22.85 -11.42
CA HIS A 244 -1.37 22.33 -12.73
C HIS A 244 -1.58 20.80 -12.72
N VAL A 245 -0.74 20.05 -12.01
CA VAL A 245 -0.92 18.60 -11.86
C VAL A 245 -2.25 18.30 -11.15
N THR A 246 -2.53 18.97 -10.02
CA THR A 246 -3.79 18.80 -9.28
C THR A 246 -4.99 19.08 -10.18
N GLN A 247 -4.97 20.19 -10.91
CA GLN A 247 -6.06 20.55 -11.83
C GLN A 247 -6.28 19.46 -12.89
N VAL A 248 -5.19 18.94 -13.49
CA VAL A 248 -5.29 17.88 -14.50
C VAL A 248 -5.87 16.60 -13.91
N LEU A 249 -5.41 16.17 -12.72
CA LEU A 249 -5.96 14.99 -12.07
C LEU A 249 -7.45 15.15 -11.72
N GLU A 250 -7.85 16.33 -11.22
CA GLU A 250 -9.25 16.65 -10.91
C GLU A 250 -10.13 16.66 -12.15
N ASP A 251 -9.71 17.33 -13.23
CA ASP A 251 -10.47 17.46 -14.48
C ASP A 251 -10.78 16.09 -15.12
N TYR A 252 -9.89 15.12 -14.93
CA TYR A 252 -10.05 13.76 -15.44
C TYR A 252 -10.50 12.75 -14.39
N GLY A 253 -10.82 13.21 -13.18
CA GLY A 253 -11.31 12.36 -12.10
C GLY A 253 -10.29 11.35 -11.58
N ILE A 254 -8.98 11.55 -11.82
CA ILE A 254 -7.90 10.64 -11.43
C ILE A 254 -7.56 10.88 -9.95
N PHE A 255 -7.42 9.80 -9.20
CA PHE A 255 -6.99 9.88 -7.80
C PHE A 255 -5.50 10.24 -7.69
N PRO A 256 -5.10 11.23 -6.86
CA PRO A 256 -3.69 11.52 -6.61
C PRO A 256 -2.91 10.30 -6.07
N GLU A 257 -3.55 9.45 -5.30
CA GLU A 257 -3.00 8.21 -4.74
C GLU A 257 -2.65 7.18 -5.82
N ALA A 258 -3.21 7.31 -7.02
CA ALA A 258 -2.89 6.47 -8.17
C ALA A 258 -1.52 6.82 -8.79
N VAL A 259 -0.95 7.97 -8.46
CA VAL A 259 0.34 8.39 -9.01
C VAL A 259 1.46 7.50 -8.48
N LYS A 260 2.14 6.83 -9.40
CA LYS A 260 3.26 5.94 -9.12
C LYS A 260 4.60 6.67 -9.18
N LEU A 261 4.79 7.48 -10.21
CA LEU A 261 6.02 8.25 -10.43
C LEU A 261 5.79 9.45 -11.34
N ALA A 262 6.75 10.38 -11.32
CA ALA A 262 6.86 11.50 -12.24
C ALA A 262 8.07 11.34 -13.16
N ALA A 263 7.96 11.77 -14.40
CA ALA A 263 9.00 11.62 -15.42
C ALA A 263 9.23 12.94 -16.18
N SER A 264 10.46 13.17 -16.62
CA SER A 264 10.86 14.33 -17.42
C SER A 264 12.10 14.03 -18.28
N ILE A 265 12.62 15.04 -18.95
CA ILE A 265 13.92 14.99 -19.66
C ILE A 265 15.08 15.24 -18.68
N ASP A 266 16.27 14.69 -18.95
CA ASP A 266 17.48 14.83 -18.12
C ASP A 266 17.87 16.29 -17.82
N LEU A 267 17.56 17.22 -18.72
CA LEU A 267 17.74 18.65 -18.47
C LEU A 267 16.98 19.16 -17.24
N LYS A 268 16.04 18.38 -16.72
CA LYS A 268 15.20 18.68 -15.56
C LYS A 268 15.53 17.85 -14.31
N LYS A 269 16.59 17.05 -14.36
CA LYS A 269 17.01 16.18 -13.25
C LYS A 269 17.23 16.94 -11.94
N GLU A 270 17.76 18.16 -12.03
CA GLU A 270 18.04 19.03 -10.88
C GLU A 270 17.15 20.29 -10.88
N GLU A 271 15.99 20.25 -11.53
CA GLU A 271 15.06 21.37 -11.52
C GLU A 271 14.40 21.50 -10.15
N PRO A 272 14.69 22.57 -9.36
CA PRO A 272 14.31 22.62 -7.95
C PRO A 272 12.80 22.46 -7.71
N GLY A 273 11.98 23.09 -8.56
CA GLY A 273 10.52 23.00 -8.41
C GLY A 273 9.97 21.59 -8.63
N LEU A 274 10.53 20.83 -9.59
CA LEU A 274 10.14 19.42 -9.82
C LEU A 274 10.61 18.53 -8.67
N CYS A 275 11.86 18.68 -8.23
CA CYS A 275 12.38 17.89 -7.11
C CYS A 275 11.55 18.15 -5.84
N THR A 276 11.29 19.42 -5.50
CA THR A 276 10.47 19.79 -4.33
C THR A 276 9.04 19.25 -4.43
N TYR A 277 8.41 19.29 -5.60
CA TYR A 277 7.09 18.70 -5.82
C TYR A 277 7.11 17.19 -5.57
N CYS A 278 8.05 16.47 -6.15
CA CYS A 278 8.16 15.03 -6.01
C CYS A 278 8.46 14.60 -4.57
N GLU A 279 9.36 15.32 -3.88
CA GLU A 279 9.67 15.10 -2.47
C GLU A 279 8.46 15.33 -1.56
N LYS A 280 7.70 16.41 -1.79
CA LYS A 280 6.51 16.76 -1.01
C LYS A 280 5.45 15.64 -1.03
N TYR A 281 5.29 14.97 -2.16
CA TYR A 281 4.28 13.93 -2.38
C TYR A 281 4.83 12.51 -2.30
N ASP A 282 6.11 12.35 -1.95
CA ASP A 282 6.80 11.05 -1.93
C ASP A 282 6.63 10.28 -3.26
N ILE A 283 6.79 11.01 -4.38
CA ILE A 283 6.68 10.48 -5.74
C ILE A 283 8.09 10.27 -6.29
N PRO A 284 8.48 9.05 -6.69
CA PRO A 284 9.73 8.81 -7.41
C PRO A 284 9.84 9.68 -8.66
N PHE A 285 11.00 10.30 -8.89
CA PHE A 285 11.25 11.12 -10.06
C PHE A 285 12.29 10.46 -10.96
N GLN A 286 11.94 10.26 -12.23
CA GLN A 286 12.81 9.67 -13.24
C GLN A 286 13.04 10.65 -14.39
N THR A 287 14.24 10.63 -14.94
CA THR A 287 14.57 11.43 -16.12
C THR A 287 15.17 10.59 -17.22
N PHE A 288 14.98 11.02 -18.46
CA PHE A 288 15.39 10.33 -19.65
C PHE A 288 16.20 11.25 -20.56
N SER A 289 17.18 10.69 -21.25
CA SER A 289 17.94 11.41 -22.27
C SER A 289 17.05 11.76 -23.47
N LYS A 290 17.52 12.69 -24.27
CA LYS A 290 16.86 13.05 -25.53
C LYS A 290 16.68 11.83 -26.43
N GLU A 291 17.69 11.00 -26.55
CA GLU A 291 17.74 9.81 -27.39
C GLU A 291 16.70 8.77 -26.94
N GLU A 292 16.52 8.57 -25.63
CA GLU A 292 15.50 7.69 -25.08
C GLU A 292 14.08 8.23 -25.38
N LEU A 293 13.88 9.55 -25.20
CA LEU A 293 12.58 10.17 -25.47
C LEU A 293 12.23 10.10 -26.99
N GLU A 294 13.20 10.21 -27.89
CA GLU A 294 12.97 10.06 -29.33
C GLU A 294 12.56 8.63 -29.73
N GLN A 295 13.00 7.62 -28.95
CA GLN A 295 12.63 6.22 -29.17
C GLN A 295 11.27 5.83 -28.61
N ALA A 296 10.63 6.69 -27.80
CA ALA A 296 9.28 6.43 -27.27
C ALA A 296 8.29 6.20 -28.41
N GLU A 297 7.60 5.05 -28.36
CA GLU A 297 6.57 4.71 -29.32
C GLU A 297 5.23 5.38 -28.96
N GLY A 298 4.51 5.86 -29.97
CA GLY A 298 3.20 6.47 -29.79
C GLY A 298 2.97 7.70 -30.69
N THR A 299 1.77 8.25 -30.58
CA THR A 299 1.41 9.53 -31.25
C THR A 299 1.43 10.63 -30.20
N PHE A 300 2.29 11.62 -30.39
CA PHE A 300 2.56 12.68 -29.42
C PHE A 300 2.19 14.06 -29.97
N THR A 301 1.81 14.96 -29.07
CA THR A 301 1.48 16.34 -29.37
C THR A 301 2.74 17.17 -29.60
N GLY A 302 3.19 17.30 -30.84
CA GLY A 302 4.41 18.00 -31.21
C GLY A 302 4.41 19.50 -30.86
N SER A 303 5.60 20.04 -30.58
CA SER A 303 5.84 21.48 -30.36
C SER A 303 7.21 21.89 -30.89
N GLU A 304 7.21 22.73 -31.91
CA GLU A 304 8.46 23.26 -32.48
C GLU A 304 9.31 24.04 -31.46
N PHE A 305 8.67 24.78 -30.55
CA PHE A 305 9.38 25.49 -29.48
C PHE A 305 10.11 24.53 -28.54
N VAL A 306 9.46 23.43 -28.16
CA VAL A 306 10.05 22.41 -27.27
C VAL A 306 11.21 21.73 -28.01
N LYS A 307 11.04 21.41 -29.31
CA LYS A 307 12.05 20.79 -30.14
C LYS A 307 13.34 21.63 -30.26
N GLN A 308 13.19 22.95 -30.43
CA GLN A 308 14.32 23.88 -30.48
C GLN A 308 15.10 23.96 -29.14
N THR A 309 14.39 23.77 -28.02
CA THR A 309 14.98 23.92 -26.69
C THR A 309 15.56 22.63 -26.13
N THR A 310 14.89 21.50 -26.37
CA THR A 310 15.21 20.21 -25.74
C THR A 310 15.70 19.17 -26.74
N GLY A 311 15.55 19.42 -28.03
CA GLY A 311 15.86 18.50 -29.10
C GLY A 311 14.72 17.52 -29.42
N VAL A 312 13.70 17.38 -28.57
CA VAL A 312 12.51 16.56 -28.79
C VAL A 312 11.26 17.41 -28.91
N ASP A 313 10.31 16.97 -29.71
CA ASP A 313 9.07 17.71 -29.97
C ASP A 313 8.06 17.68 -28.80
N ASN A 314 8.18 16.69 -27.91
CA ASN A 314 7.33 16.54 -26.74
C ASN A 314 8.11 15.88 -25.60
N VAL A 315 8.21 16.52 -24.43
CA VAL A 315 8.86 15.96 -23.24
C VAL A 315 7.87 15.18 -22.38
N CYS A 316 6.72 15.79 -22.05
CA CYS A 316 5.82 15.21 -21.04
C CYS A 316 5.19 13.88 -21.48
N GLU A 317 4.63 13.79 -22.70
CA GLU A 317 4.02 12.53 -23.14
C GLU A 317 5.08 11.45 -23.34
N ARG A 318 6.23 11.79 -23.97
CA ARG A 318 7.30 10.83 -24.22
C ARG A 318 7.93 10.33 -22.92
N SER A 319 8.19 11.20 -21.95
CA SER A 319 8.76 10.76 -20.66
C SER A 319 7.79 9.88 -19.86
N ALA A 320 6.48 10.16 -19.92
CA ALA A 320 5.49 9.29 -19.31
C ALA A 320 5.47 7.89 -19.94
N MET A 321 5.62 7.79 -21.26
CA MET A 321 5.70 6.49 -21.94
C MET A 321 7.02 5.77 -21.66
N CYS A 322 8.16 6.46 -21.70
CA CYS A 322 9.47 5.87 -21.35
C CYS A 322 9.51 5.34 -19.91
N ALA A 323 8.76 5.97 -19.02
CA ALA A 323 8.71 5.59 -17.60
C ALA A 323 7.75 4.41 -17.31
N GLY A 324 7.28 3.71 -18.33
CA GLY A 324 6.43 2.51 -18.22
C GLY A 324 4.96 2.73 -18.54
N GLY A 325 4.58 3.93 -19.00
CA GLY A 325 3.23 4.15 -19.53
C GLY A 325 2.98 3.28 -20.76
N GLU A 326 1.82 2.65 -20.84
CA GLU A 326 1.40 1.90 -22.04
C GLU A 326 0.32 2.64 -22.85
N LYS A 327 -0.42 3.49 -22.18
CA LYS A 327 -1.49 4.28 -22.79
C LYS A 327 -1.50 5.68 -22.21
N ILE A 328 -1.56 6.69 -23.08
CA ILE A 328 -1.78 8.07 -22.66
C ILE A 328 -3.27 8.24 -22.36
N LEU A 329 -3.59 8.60 -21.13
CA LEU A 329 -4.94 8.95 -20.69
C LEU A 329 -5.24 10.42 -20.92
N VAL A 330 -4.26 11.28 -20.61
CA VAL A 330 -4.35 12.72 -20.80
C VAL A 330 -3.18 13.16 -21.64
N HIS A 331 -3.48 13.64 -22.87
CA HIS A 331 -2.50 14.27 -23.72
C HIS A 331 -2.00 15.58 -23.10
N LYS A 332 -0.88 16.06 -23.58
CA LYS A 332 -0.22 17.26 -23.09
C LYS A 332 -1.20 18.41 -22.85
N THR A 333 -1.29 18.82 -21.62
CA THR A 333 -1.92 20.07 -21.19
C THR A 333 -0.84 21.09 -20.84
N ALA A 334 -1.11 22.38 -20.97
CA ALA A 334 -0.12 23.43 -20.70
C ALA A 334 -0.76 24.60 -19.93
N HIS A 335 -0.15 24.98 -18.81
CA HIS A 335 -0.56 26.13 -18.02
C HIS A 335 0.64 26.81 -17.34
N GLU A 336 0.73 28.11 -17.44
CA GLU A 336 1.78 28.96 -16.81
C GLU A 336 3.24 28.45 -16.97
N GLY A 337 3.54 27.84 -18.12
CA GLY A 337 4.88 27.33 -18.42
C GLY A 337 5.19 25.93 -17.88
N VAL A 338 4.18 25.25 -17.34
CA VAL A 338 4.20 23.83 -16.99
C VAL A 338 3.39 23.06 -18.05
N THR A 339 3.89 21.89 -18.43
CA THR A 339 3.17 20.93 -19.27
C THR A 339 3.05 19.62 -18.52
N VAL A 340 1.86 19.02 -18.54
CA VAL A 340 1.57 17.74 -17.89
C VAL A 340 0.91 16.81 -18.91
N ALA A 341 1.33 15.55 -18.91
CA ALA A 341 0.63 14.45 -19.56
C ALA A 341 0.48 13.31 -18.54
N VAL A 342 -0.56 12.52 -18.69
CA VAL A 342 -0.83 11.38 -17.83
C VAL A 342 -0.87 10.12 -18.67
N ALA A 343 -0.02 9.16 -18.33
CA ALA A 343 -0.07 7.82 -18.87
C ALA A 343 -0.45 6.81 -17.79
N VAL A 344 -0.98 5.67 -18.20
CA VAL A 344 -1.26 4.54 -17.32
C VAL A 344 -0.45 3.33 -17.78
N GLU A 345 0.12 2.62 -16.82
CA GLU A 345 0.70 1.30 -17.07
C GLU A 345 -0.35 0.20 -16.93
N LYS A 346 -0.11 -0.98 -17.51
CA LYS A 346 -0.93 -2.15 -17.20
C LYS A 346 -0.69 -2.59 -15.77
N TRP A 347 -1.75 -2.95 -15.09
CA TRP A 347 -1.71 -3.43 -13.72
C TRP A 347 -2.63 -4.64 -13.55
N SER A 348 -2.43 -5.38 -12.49
CA SER A 348 -3.22 -6.57 -12.20
C SER A 348 -3.60 -6.63 -10.74
N VAL A 349 -4.67 -7.34 -10.45
CA VAL A 349 -5.06 -7.74 -9.09
C VAL A 349 -5.18 -9.24 -9.00
N ASP A 350 -4.68 -9.78 -7.91
CA ASP A 350 -4.63 -11.19 -7.60
C ASP A 350 -5.60 -11.51 -6.45
N PHE A 351 -6.54 -12.40 -6.72
CA PHE A 351 -7.58 -12.87 -5.80
C PHE A 351 -7.22 -14.17 -5.07
N GLU A 352 -6.08 -14.80 -5.41
CA GLU A 352 -5.64 -16.04 -4.73
C GLU A 352 -5.10 -15.83 -3.34
#